data_811a4a6efd883aa9b67c25b32e0b04d2
#
_entry.id   811a4a6efd883aa9b67c25b32e0b04d2
#
_cell.length_a   1.000
_cell.length_b   1.000
_cell.length_c   1.000
_cell.angle_alpha   90.00
_cell.angle_beta   90.00
_cell.angle_gamma   90.00
#
_symmetry.space_group_name_H-M   'P 1'
#
loop_
_entity.id
_entity.type
_entity.pdbx_description
1 polymer ?
#
loop_
_entity_poly.entity_id
_entity_poly.type
_entity_poly.pdbx_seq_one_letter_code
_entity_poly.pdbx_strand_id
1 'polypeptide(L)'
;TVIPQELTRGGLSLNAMWVRNRTTKTNGVSYILQKGAAAVFTEEGQREIHENIRVYKKNAAHLMAALDTLGIWYCGGKNAPYIWMQCPKSMGSWAFFDYLLHEIQVIGTPGEGFGSAGEGYFRFSTFGSPEDTEEAARRLVALLGK
;
A
#
# COMPACT_ATOMS: atom_id res chain seq x y z
N THR A 1 6.39 -18.78 -3.58
CA THR A 1 6.30 -19.78 -2.51
C THR A 1 7.40 -20.82 -2.70
N VAL A 2 8.16 -21.08 -1.65
CA VAL A 2 9.17 -22.14 -1.60
C VAL A 2 8.65 -23.24 -0.68
N ILE A 3 8.63 -24.47 -1.18
CA ILE A 3 8.22 -25.65 -0.40
C ILE A 3 9.40 -26.62 -0.37
N PRO A 4 9.96 -26.94 0.82
CA PRO A 4 11.04 -27.90 0.95
C PRO A 4 10.66 -29.27 0.36
N GLN A 5 11.64 -29.96 -0.24
CA GLN A 5 11.39 -31.26 -0.87
C GLN A 5 11.05 -32.36 0.13
N GLU A 6 11.58 -32.25 1.34
CA GLU A 6 11.42 -33.20 2.43
C GLU A 6 10.06 -33.09 3.13
N LEU A 7 9.32 -32.00 2.87
CA LEU A 7 8.05 -31.76 3.56
C LEU A 7 6.96 -32.67 3.03
N THR A 8 6.46 -33.56 3.91
CA THR A 8 5.43 -34.50 3.60
C THR A 8 4.23 -34.36 4.54
N ARG A 9 3.04 -34.78 4.07
CA ARG A 9 1.83 -34.93 4.88
C ARG A 9 1.07 -36.14 4.41
N GLY A 10 0.78 -37.07 5.34
CA GLY A 10 0.10 -38.33 5.00
C GLY A 10 0.85 -39.21 3.97
N GLY A 11 2.20 -39.18 4.02
CA GLY A 11 3.05 -39.88 3.06
C GLY A 11 3.19 -39.24 1.67
N LEU A 12 2.55 -38.10 1.44
CA LEU A 12 2.59 -37.38 0.16
C LEU A 12 3.57 -36.18 0.24
N SER A 13 4.41 -36.03 -0.78
CA SER A 13 5.30 -34.85 -0.90
C SER A 13 4.50 -33.61 -1.24
N LEU A 14 4.54 -32.60 -0.35
CA LEU A 14 3.90 -31.31 -0.59
C LEU A 14 4.57 -30.53 -1.73
N ASN A 15 5.89 -30.70 -1.90
CA ASN A 15 6.62 -30.10 -3.02
C ASN A 15 6.12 -30.67 -4.36
N ALA A 16 6.03 -32.00 -4.50
CA ALA A 16 5.54 -32.61 -5.72
C ALA A 16 4.09 -32.21 -6.05
N MET A 17 3.23 -32.15 -5.03
CA MET A 17 1.84 -31.68 -5.20
C MET A 17 1.78 -30.21 -5.64
N TRP A 18 2.60 -29.35 -5.06
CA TRP A 18 2.69 -27.96 -5.44
C TRP A 18 3.19 -27.79 -6.87
N VAL A 19 4.26 -28.47 -7.25
CA VAL A 19 4.80 -28.45 -8.62
C VAL A 19 3.73 -28.88 -9.61
N ARG A 20 3.03 -29.99 -9.35
CA ARG A 20 1.93 -30.47 -10.21
C ARG A 20 0.80 -29.43 -10.32
N ASN A 21 0.38 -28.84 -9.21
CA ASN A 21 -0.66 -27.81 -9.22
C ASN A 21 -0.24 -26.61 -10.07
N ARG A 22 1.00 -26.17 -9.94
CA ARG A 22 1.52 -25.01 -10.70
C ARG A 22 1.62 -25.31 -12.19
N THR A 23 2.18 -26.44 -12.55
CA THR A 23 2.39 -26.82 -13.97
C THR A 23 1.09 -27.14 -14.71
N THR A 24 0.03 -27.51 -14.00
CA THR A 24 -1.28 -27.78 -14.61
C THR A 24 -2.17 -26.55 -14.72
N LYS A 25 -1.98 -25.55 -13.86
CA LYS A 25 -2.82 -24.34 -13.83
C LYS A 25 -2.19 -23.14 -14.55
N THR A 26 -0.87 -23.07 -14.62
CA THR A 26 -0.14 -21.97 -15.23
C THR A 26 1.14 -22.46 -15.90
N ASN A 27 1.58 -21.81 -16.97
CA ASN A 27 2.87 -22.08 -17.61
C ASN A 27 4.06 -21.43 -16.88
N GLY A 28 3.82 -20.89 -15.68
CA GLY A 28 4.81 -20.12 -14.94
C GLY A 28 4.96 -18.68 -15.46
N VAL A 29 5.89 -17.96 -14.86
CA VAL A 29 6.23 -16.58 -15.24
C VAL A 29 7.15 -16.60 -16.45
N SER A 30 6.96 -15.67 -17.40
CA SER A 30 7.81 -15.59 -18.59
C SER A 30 9.29 -15.37 -18.22
N TYR A 31 10.20 -15.84 -19.04
CA TYR A 31 11.65 -15.73 -18.80
C TYR A 31 12.11 -14.28 -18.64
N ILE A 32 11.56 -13.36 -19.43
CA ILE A 32 11.90 -11.93 -19.38
C ILE A 32 11.55 -11.35 -17.99
N LEU A 33 10.36 -11.67 -17.48
CA LEU A 33 9.94 -11.23 -16.14
C LEU A 33 10.79 -11.87 -15.03
N GLN A 34 11.20 -13.12 -15.19
CA GLN A 34 12.12 -13.76 -14.24
C GLN A 34 13.49 -13.05 -14.21
N LYS A 35 14.02 -12.67 -15.37
CA LYS A 35 15.26 -11.88 -15.45
C LYS A 35 15.12 -10.50 -14.84
N GLY A 36 14.02 -9.80 -15.09
CA GLY A 36 13.70 -8.52 -14.44
C GLY A 36 13.60 -8.65 -12.92
N ALA A 37 12.91 -9.68 -12.43
CA ALA A 37 12.82 -9.95 -11.00
C ALA A 37 14.19 -10.26 -10.37
N ALA A 38 15.09 -10.98 -11.09
CA ALA A 38 16.43 -11.26 -10.61
C ALA A 38 17.33 -10.01 -10.53
N ALA A 39 17.06 -8.98 -11.36
CA ALA A 39 17.79 -7.72 -11.32
C ALA A 39 17.64 -6.97 -9.98
N VAL A 40 16.56 -7.22 -9.25
CA VAL A 40 16.34 -6.69 -7.89
C VAL A 40 17.49 -7.02 -6.93
N PHE A 41 18.19 -8.14 -7.15
CA PHE A 41 19.29 -8.60 -6.30
C PHE A 41 20.67 -8.10 -6.75
N THR A 42 20.75 -7.31 -7.82
CA THR A 42 22.00 -6.64 -8.21
C THR A 42 22.24 -5.41 -7.33
N GLU A 43 23.48 -4.92 -7.26
CA GLU A 43 23.81 -3.68 -6.54
C GLU A 43 23.02 -2.49 -7.07
N GLU A 44 22.89 -2.38 -8.39
CA GLU A 44 22.10 -1.32 -9.03
C GLU A 44 20.60 -1.43 -8.69
N GLY A 45 20.02 -2.63 -8.82
CA GLY A 45 18.63 -2.87 -8.46
C GLY A 45 18.34 -2.55 -7.00
N GLN A 46 19.23 -2.92 -6.08
CA GLN A 46 19.11 -2.56 -4.68
C GLN A 46 19.18 -1.04 -4.46
N ARG A 47 20.09 -0.36 -5.15
CA ARG A 47 20.20 1.11 -5.08
C ARG A 47 18.89 1.79 -5.52
N GLU A 48 18.37 1.41 -6.68
CA GLU A 48 17.11 1.97 -7.22
C GLU A 48 15.91 1.70 -6.30
N ILE A 49 15.81 0.49 -5.75
CA ILE A 49 14.73 0.15 -4.79
C ILE A 49 14.82 1.01 -3.53
N HIS A 50 16.02 1.18 -2.97
CA HIS A 50 16.19 2.01 -1.78
C HIS A 50 15.87 3.49 -2.07
N GLU A 51 16.15 3.97 -3.27
CA GLU A 51 15.81 5.32 -3.70
C GLU A 51 14.28 5.51 -3.78
N ASN A 52 13.58 4.59 -4.41
CA ASN A 52 12.11 4.59 -4.47
C ASN A 52 11.48 4.52 -3.06
N ILE A 53 11.98 3.64 -2.20
CA ILE A 53 11.51 3.53 -0.81
C ILE A 53 11.72 4.85 -0.05
N ARG A 54 12.82 5.56 -0.31
CA ARG A 54 13.10 6.87 0.31
C ARG A 54 12.05 7.91 -0.10
N VAL A 55 11.66 7.93 -1.38
CA VAL A 55 10.58 8.79 -1.86
C VAL A 55 9.27 8.47 -1.14
N TYR A 56 8.88 7.19 -1.09
CA TYR A 56 7.64 6.78 -0.41
C TYR A 56 7.64 7.13 1.08
N LYS A 57 8.77 6.99 1.76
CA LYS A 57 8.91 7.39 3.17
C LYS A 57 8.79 8.89 3.37
N LYS A 58 9.33 9.70 2.45
CA LYS A 58 9.18 11.16 2.47
C LYS A 58 7.71 11.54 2.29
N ASN A 59 7.04 10.96 1.31
CA ASN A 59 5.61 11.16 1.08
C ASN A 59 4.78 10.79 2.31
N ALA A 60 5.08 9.64 2.92
CA ALA A 60 4.44 9.23 4.17
C ALA A 60 4.62 10.26 5.28
N ALA A 61 5.83 10.82 5.42
CA ALA A 61 6.11 11.82 6.45
C ALA A 61 5.26 13.10 6.26
N HIS A 62 5.05 13.58 5.03
CA HIS A 62 4.17 14.73 4.77
C HIS A 62 2.72 14.46 5.18
N LEU A 63 2.18 13.29 4.81
CA LEU A 63 0.80 12.91 5.17
C LEU A 63 0.65 12.69 6.67
N MET A 64 1.59 12.00 7.32
CA MET A 64 1.57 11.79 8.78
C MET A 64 1.62 13.12 9.54
N ALA A 65 2.51 14.04 9.14
CA ALA A 65 2.59 15.35 9.76
C ALA A 65 1.29 16.17 9.62
N ALA A 66 0.61 16.06 8.48
CA ALA A 66 -0.70 16.67 8.29
C ALA A 66 -1.75 16.08 9.24
N LEU A 67 -1.80 14.76 9.38
CA LEU A 67 -2.73 14.08 10.28
C LEU A 67 -2.43 14.37 11.76
N ASP A 68 -1.15 14.44 12.15
CA ASP A 68 -0.72 14.85 13.48
C ASP A 68 -1.18 16.28 13.80
N THR A 69 -1.02 17.21 12.84
CA THR A 69 -1.48 18.60 12.98
C THR A 69 -3.00 18.68 13.18
N LEU A 70 -3.75 17.78 12.54
CA LEU A 70 -5.20 17.72 12.62
C LEU A 70 -5.71 16.94 13.84
N GLY A 71 -4.83 16.27 14.58
CA GLY A 71 -5.20 15.38 15.68
C GLY A 71 -6.00 14.15 15.24
N ILE A 72 -5.85 13.72 14.01
CA ILE A 72 -6.57 12.56 13.44
C ILE A 72 -5.77 11.29 13.71
N TRP A 73 -6.44 10.30 14.28
CA TRP A 73 -5.83 8.99 14.50
C TRP A 73 -5.49 8.28 13.19
N TYR A 74 -4.31 7.70 13.12
CA TYR A 74 -3.86 6.88 11.99
C TYR A 74 -2.88 5.79 12.42
N CYS A 75 -2.67 4.83 11.53
CA CYS A 75 -1.59 3.85 11.61
C CYS A 75 -0.98 3.60 10.22
N GLY A 76 0.19 2.95 10.18
CA GLY A 76 0.94 2.70 8.93
C GLY A 76 1.96 3.80 8.62
N GLY A 77 2.36 3.93 7.36
CA GLY A 77 3.31 4.93 6.86
C GLY A 77 4.79 4.68 7.19
N LYS A 78 5.12 3.78 8.11
CA LYS A 78 6.52 3.47 8.52
C LYS A 78 7.13 2.30 7.75
N ASN A 79 6.41 1.18 7.70
CA ASN A 79 6.87 -0.08 7.11
C ASN A 79 6.02 -0.54 5.92
N ALA A 80 4.98 0.21 5.59
CA ALA A 80 4.13 0.00 4.44
C ALA A 80 3.86 1.35 3.76
N PRO A 81 3.68 1.38 2.43
CA PRO A 81 3.41 2.61 1.68
C PRO A 81 1.94 3.02 1.77
N TYR A 82 1.31 2.75 2.89
CA TYR A 82 -0.09 3.06 3.16
C TYR A 82 -0.25 3.66 4.55
N ILE A 83 -1.16 4.63 4.64
CA ILE A 83 -1.61 5.24 5.89
C ILE A 83 -3.10 4.96 6.00
N TRP A 84 -3.50 4.31 7.08
CA TRP A 84 -4.89 4.03 7.43
C TRP A 84 -5.30 5.00 8.53
N MET A 85 -6.31 5.82 8.27
CA MET A 85 -6.75 6.88 9.17
C MET A 85 -8.24 6.75 9.49
N GLN A 86 -8.66 7.31 10.60
CA GLN A 86 -10.06 7.46 10.95
C GLN A 86 -10.66 8.66 10.21
N CYS A 87 -11.85 8.51 9.63
CA CYS A 87 -12.57 9.63 9.03
C CYS A 87 -12.94 10.67 10.09
N PRO A 88 -12.68 11.97 9.85
CA PRO A 88 -13.01 13.01 10.80
C PRO A 88 -14.53 13.23 10.94
N LYS A 89 -14.95 13.85 12.05
CA LYS A 89 -16.34 14.25 12.30
C LYS A 89 -17.35 13.08 12.17
N SER A 90 -16.92 11.86 12.47
CA SER A 90 -17.72 10.64 12.34
C SER A 90 -18.34 10.44 10.94
N MET A 91 -17.66 10.92 9.91
CA MET A 91 -18.08 10.70 8.52
C MET A 91 -17.91 9.24 8.14
N GLY A 92 -18.83 8.72 7.33
CA GLY A 92 -18.66 7.43 6.67
C GLY A 92 -17.56 7.47 5.61
N SER A 93 -17.01 6.31 5.29
CA SER A 93 -15.88 6.18 4.37
C SER A 93 -16.13 6.80 2.99
N TRP A 94 -17.31 6.55 2.41
CA TRP A 94 -17.68 7.10 1.11
C TRP A 94 -18.01 8.59 1.16
N ALA A 95 -18.70 9.03 2.22
CA ALA A 95 -18.97 10.45 2.41
C ALA A 95 -17.69 11.27 2.54
N PHE A 96 -16.67 10.71 3.20
CA PHE A 96 -15.35 11.35 3.29
C PHE A 96 -14.61 11.34 1.96
N PHE A 97 -14.73 10.28 1.17
CA PHE A 97 -14.19 10.23 -0.20
C PHE A 97 -14.76 11.36 -1.06
N ASP A 98 -16.09 11.48 -1.12
CA ASP A 98 -16.77 12.51 -1.90
C ASP A 98 -16.39 13.92 -1.41
N TYR A 99 -16.29 14.09 -0.09
CA TYR A 99 -15.87 15.38 0.49
C TYR A 99 -14.46 15.78 0.07
N LEU A 100 -13.49 14.88 0.15
CA LEU A 100 -12.12 15.17 -0.30
C LEU A 100 -12.04 15.44 -1.81
N LEU A 101 -12.76 14.65 -2.60
CA LEU A 101 -12.77 14.78 -4.05
C LEU A 101 -13.32 16.15 -4.49
N HIS A 102 -14.46 16.57 -3.94
CA HIS A 102 -15.12 17.80 -4.35
C HIS A 102 -14.45 19.05 -3.80
N GLU A 103 -14.02 19.04 -2.55
CA GLU A 103 -13.49 20.23 -1.89
C GLU A 103 -12.03 20.51 -2.22
N ILE A 104 -11.21 19.46 -2.35
CA ILE A 104 -9.76 19.63 -2.50
C ILE A 104 -9.12 18.77 -3.61
N GLN A 105 -9.90 18.04 -4.39
CA GLN A 105 -9.43 17.16 -5.49
C GLN A 105 -8.36 16.15 -5.03
N VAL A 106 -8.53 15.61 -3.84
CA VAL A 106 -7.67 14.55 -3.29
C VAL A 106 -8.43 13.23 -3.33
N ILE A 107 -7.77 12.19 -3.84
CA ILE A 107 -8.32 10.84 -3.98
C ILE A 107 -7.55 9.88 -3.07
N GLY A 108 -8.27 9.07 -2.34
CA GLY A 108 -7.76 7.94 -1.58
C GLY A 108 -8.72 6.77 -1.65
N THR A 109 -8.64 5.81 -0.77
CA THR A 109 -9.50 4.62 -0.78
C THR A 109 -10.41 4.61 0.44
N PRO A 110 -11.75 4.60 0.26
CA PRO A 110 -12.68 4.40 1.36
C PRO A 110 -12.42 3.08 2.08
N GLY A 111 -12.41 3.10 3.40
CA GLY A 111 -12.11 1.91 4.18
C GLY A 111 -13.13 0.80 4.02
N GLU A 112 -14.40 1.13 3.80
CA GLU A 112 -15.48 0.15 3.50
C GLU A 112 -15.16 -0.70 2.27
N GLY A 113 -14.37 -0.20 1.30
CA GLY A 113 -13.89 -0.97 0.15
C GLY A 113 -13.03 -2.20 0.53
N PHE A 114 -12.57 -2.30 1.78
CA PHE A 114 -11.86 -3.45 2.33
C PHE A 114 -12.75 -4.35 3.20
N GLY A 115 -14.03 -4.07 3.28
CA GLY A 115 -15.01 -4.79 4.07
C GLY A 115 -15.70 -3.89 5.11
N SER A 116 -16.81 -4.37 5.68
CA SER A 116 -17.65 -3.60 6.61
C SER A 116 -16.91 -3.09 7.85
N ALA A 117 -15.88 -3.80 8.30
CA ALA A 117 -15.02 -3.36 9.41
C ALA A 117 -14.18 -2.11 9.09
N GLY A 118 -14.08 -1.74 7.81
CA GLY A 118 -13.38 -0.55 7.35
C GLY A 118 -14.25 0.70 7.29
N GLU A 119 -15.55 0.62 7.62
CA GLU A 119 -16.42 1.78 7.64
C GLU A 119 -15.95 2.81 8.67
N GLY A 120 -16.00 4.09 8.30
CA GLY A 120 -15.48 5.19 9.11
C GLY A 120 -13.96 5.34 9.06
N TYR A 121 -13.29 4.60 8.16
CA TYR A 121 -11.85 4.72 7.91
C TYR A 121 -11.54 5.06 6.46
N PHE A 122 -10.31 5.52 6.22
CA PHE A 122 -9.83 5.91 4.91
C PHE A 122 -8.36 5.56 4.74
N ARG A 123 -7.95 5.16 3.52
CA ARG A 123 -6.57 4.81 3.23
C ARG A 123 -5.94 5.77 2.22
N PHE A 124 -4.82 6.37 2.59
CA PHE A 124 -3.92 7.01 1.66
C PHE A 124 -2.79 6.07 1.23
N SER A 125 -2.34 6.21 -0.02
CA SER A 125 -1.10 5.63 -0.51
C SER A 125 0.00 6.70 -0.58
N THR A 126 1.27 6.26 -0.58
CA THR A 126 2.42 7.15 -0.65
C THR A 126 3.16 7.06 -1.98
N PHE A 127 2.51 6.50 -3.01
CA PHE A 127 3.09 6.26 -4.34
C PHE A 127 3.01 7.45 -5.30
N GLY A 128 2.33 8.54 -4.91
CA GLY A 128 2.23 9.75 -5.72
C GLY A 128 3.57 10.46 -5.91
N SER A 129 3.59 11.50 -6.75
CA SER A 129 4.75 12.39 -6.83
C SER A 129 4.97 13.09 -5.48
N PRO A 130 6.22 13.43 -5.13
CA PRO A 130 6.48 14.19 -3.91
C PRO A 130 5.72 15.52 -3.85
N GLU A 131 5.66 16.22 -4.98
CA GLU A 131 5.01 17.53 -5.13
C GLU A 131 3.49 17.40 -4.90
N ASP A 132 2.84 16.46 -5.56
CA ASP A 132 1.40 16.25 -5.41
C ASP A 132 1.05 15.76 -3.99
N THR A 133 1.91 14.95 -3.39
CA THR A 133 1.68 14.44 -2.02
C THR A 133 1.81 15.56 -0.99
N GLU A 134 2.80 16.44 -1.13
CA GLU A 134 2.97 17.61 -0.27
C GLU A 134 1.79 18.56 -0.42
N GLU A 135 1.36 18.84 -1.66
CA GLU A 135 0.20 19.67 -1.93
C GLU A 135 -1.09 19.07 -1.37
N ALA A 136 -1.30 17.76 -1.51
CA ALA A 136 -2.45 17.07 -0.92
C ALA A 136 -2.45 17.19 0.61
N ALA A 137 -1.30 17.01 1.26
CA ALA A 137 -1.15 17.18 2.70
C ALA A 137 -1.49 18.61 3.14
N ARG A 138 -1.02 19.63 2.41
CA ARG A 138 -1.32 21.03 2.67
C ARG A 138 -2.82 21.33 2.54
N ARG A 139 -3.47 20.81 1.48
CA ARG A 139 -4.91 20.95 1.25
C ARG A 139 -5.74 20.30 2.35
N LEU A 140 -5.34 19.11 2.82
CA LEU A 140 -5.98 18.43 3.94
C LEU A 140 -5.97 19.28 5.20
N VAL A 141 -4.83 19.86 5.57
CA VAL A 141 -4.73 20.75 6.74
C VAL A 141 -5.62 21.99 6.58
N ALA A 142 -5.63 22.60 5.40
CA ALA A 142 -6.44 23.79 5.13
C ALA A 142 -7.97 23.49 5.18
N LEU A 143 -8.40 22.30 4.77
CA LEU A 143 -9.80 21.91 4.76
C LEU A 143 -10.30 21.49 6.15
N LEU A 144 -9.53 20.64 6.84
CA LEU A 144 -9.97 19.96 8.07
C LEU A 144 -9.56 20.69 9.35
N GLY A 145 -8.63 21.64 9.27
CA GLY A 145 -8.16 22.46 10.40
C GLY A 145 -9.01 23.67 10.74
N LYS A 146 -10.20 23.77 10.12
CA LYS A 146 -11.16 24.88 10.35
C LYS A 146 -12.13 24.56 11.49
#